data_de41e35fdf00fbf4d5d6f5e5ec87f31a
#
_entry.id   de41e35fdf00fbf4d5d6f5e5ec87f31a
#
_cell.length_a   1.000
_cell.length_b   1.000
_cell.length_c   1.000
_cell.angle_alpha   90.00
_cell.angle_beta   90.00
_cell.angle_gamma   90.00
#
_symmetry.space_group_name_H-M   'P 1'
#
loop_
_entity.id
_entity.type
_entity.pdbx_description
1 polymer ?
#
loop_
_entity_poly.entity_id
_entity_poly.type
_entity_poly.pdbx_seq_one_letter_code
_entity_poly.pdbx_strand_id
1 'polypeptide(L)'
;TRKAVAGPVTMAIMSACILVFILMSMIGDQPVMLWLAWPYDDSLKFELWRYFTHALMHFSFVHILFNLLWWWYLGGAVEKRIGSGKLVVITVISALLSGFIQHQFSGPWFGGLSGVVFALMCYALLRGERDPQNGIFLPCGPLMFSLIWLFAGWFNVFGMYIADGA
;
A
#
# COMPACT_ATOMS: atom_id res chain seq x y z
N THR A 1 5.99 -12.70 28.15
CA THR A 1 6.08 -11.56 27.48
C THR A 1 5.31 -11.65 26.22
N ARG A 2 4.81 -10.51 25.77
CA ARG A 2 3.95 -10.51 24.72
C ARG A 2 4.67 -10.43 23.48
N LYS A 3 4.44 -11.27 22.62
CA LYS A 3 5.04 -11.21 21.39
C LYS A 3 4.49 -10.10 20.66
N ALA A 4 5.27 -9.53 19.83
CA ALA A 4 4.82 -8.48 18.96
C ALA A 4 3.96 -9.14 17.92
N VAL A 5 2.69 -9.00 18.05
CA VAL A 5 1.77 -9.60 17.12
C VAL A 5 1.07 -8.49 16.38
N ALA A 6 0.91 -8.67 15.09
CA ALA A 6 0.21 -7.68 14.28
C ALA A 6 -1.22 -7.56 14.80
N GLY A 7 -1.71 -6.34 14.85
CA GLY A 7 -3.07 -6.10 15.30
C GLY A 7 -4.10 -6.44 14.23
N PRO A 8 -5.36 -6.29 14.58
CA PRO A 8 -6.44 -6.72 13.68
C PRO A 8 -6.47 -5.96 12.35
N VAL A 9 -6.18 -4.68 12.33
CA VAL A 9 -6.20 -3.93 11.07
C VAL A 9 -5.03 -4.35 10.20
N THR A 10 -3.84 -4.51 10.80
CA THR A 10 -2.67 -4.96 10.06
C THR A 10 -2.95 -6.31 9.41
N MET A 11 -3.52 -7.24 10.17
CA MET A 11 -3.79 -8.56 9.66
C MET A 11 -4.92 -8.55 8.61
N ALA A 12 -5.92 -7.71 8.82
CA ALA A 12 -7.04 -7.65 7.89
C ALA A 12 -6.57 -7.18 6.50
N ILE A 13 -5.74 -6.15 6.47
CA ILE A 13 -5.24 -5.63 5.19
C ILE A 13 -4.31 -6.65 4.53
N MET A 14 -3.45 -7.31 5.31
CA MET A 14 -2.58 -8.32 4.75
C MET A 14 -3.39 -9.46 4.15
N SER A 15 -4.41 -9.91 4.87
CA SER A 15 -5.25 -10.99 4.39
C SER A 15 -5.99 -10.59 3.12
N ALA A 16 -6.50 -9.36 3.10
CA ALA A 16 -7.21 -8.88 1.92
C ALA A 16 -6.29 -8.82 0.71
N CYS A 17 -5.07 -8.32 0.88
CA CYS A 17 -4.11 -8.26 -0.22
C CYS A 17 -3.75 -9.65 -0.73
N ILE A 18 -3.56 -10.59 0.17
CA ILE A 18 -3.23 -11.96 -0.22
C ILE A 18 -4.40 -12.60 -0.96
N LEU A 19 -5.62 -12.42 -0.47
CA LEU A 19 -6.77 -12.99 -1.12
C LEU A 19 -6.97 -12.39 -2.51
N VAL A 20 -6.79 -11.10 -2.65
CA VAL A 20 -6.91 -10.46 -3.95
C VAL A 20 -5.82 -10.96 -4.88
N PHE A 21 -4.60 -11.14 -4.37
CA PHE A 21 -3.51 -11.63 -5.20
C PHE A 21 -3.76 -13.06 -5.68
N ILE A 22 -4.29 -13.89 -4.79
CA ILE A 22 -4.63 -15.27 -5.17
C ILE A 22 -5.71 -15.25 -6.25
N LEU A 23 -6.71 -14.40 -6.08
CA LEU A 23 -7.79 -14.29 -7.05
C LEU A 23 -7.24 -13.82 -8.40
N MET A 24 -6.36 -12.84 -8.39
CA MET A 24 -5.74 -12.35 -9.63
C MET A 24 -4.92 -13.44 -10.30
N SER A 25 -4.29 -14.31 -9.51
CA SER A 25 -3.51 -15.41 -10.07
C SER A 25 -4.42 -16.48 -10.68
N MET A 26 -5.61 -16.63 -10.16
CA MET A 26 -6.52 -17.67 -10.64
C MET A 26 -7.31 -17.24 -11.87
N ILE A 27 -7.86 -16.03 -11.86
CA ILE A 27 -8.72 -15.60 -12.96
C ILE A 27 -8.10 -14.50 -13.83
N GLY A 28 -6.88 -14.10 -13.52
CA GLY A 28 -6.22 -13.08 -14.30
C GLY A 28 -6.37 -11.71 -13.66
N ASP A 29 -5.48 -10.79 -14.03
CA ASP A 29 -5.50 -9.46 -13.47
C ASP A 29 -6.67 -8.64 -13.97
N GLN A 30 -7.01 -8.79 -15.24
CA GLN A 30 -8.01 -7.93 -15.85
C GLN A 30 -9.40 -8.00 -15.21
N PRO A 31 -9.97 -9.17 -14.98
CA PRO A 31 -11.29 -9.21 -14.35
C PRO A 31 -11.30 -8.57 -12.97
N VAL A 32 -10.22 -8.75 -12.21
CA VAL A 32 -10.16 -8.17 -10.87
C VAL A 32 -10.02 -6.67 -10.98
N MET A 33 -9.20 -6.18 -11.92
CA MET A 33 -9.05 -4.75 -12.11
C MET A 33 -10.36 -4.09 -12.51
N LEU A 34 -11.16 -4.75 -13.32
CA LEU A 34 -12.42 -4.18 -13.74
C LEU A 34 -13.34 -3.89 -12.55
N TRP A 35 -13.21 -4.66 -11.48
CA TRP A 35 -14.05 -4.48 -10.30
C TRP A 35 -13.42 -3.65 -9.20
N LEU A 36 -12.10 -3.67 -9.09
CA LEU A 36 -11.43 -3.04 -7.96
C LEU A 36 -10.62 -1.79 -8.30
N ALA A 37 -10.38 -1.53 -9.57
CA ALA A 37 -9.56 -0.38 -9.92
C ALA A 37 -10.29 0.93 -9.68
N TRP A 38 -9.52 1.99 -9.58
CA TRP A 38 -10.05 3.35 -9.47
C TRP A 38 -11.04 3.56 -10.61
N PRO A 39 -12.11 4.34 -10.41
CA PRO A 39 -13.10 4.50 -11.45
C PRO A 39 -12.49 4.89 -12.79
N TYR A 40 -12.70 4.04 -13.78
CA TYR A 40 -12.16 4.27 -15.09
C TYR A 40 -13.23 4.77 -16.07
N ASP A 41 -14.43 4.97 -15.56
CA ASP A 41 -15.53 5.49 -16.34
C ASP A 41 -16.40 6.31 -15.40
N ASP A 42 -16.98 7.39 -15.91
CA ASP A 42 -17.77 8.28 -15.08
C ASP A 42 -18.95 7.57 -14.41
N SER A 43 -19.47 6.53 -15.05
CA SER A 43 -20.58 5.79 -14.47
C SER A 43 -20.19 5.03 -13.21
N LEU A 44 -18.90 4.88 -12.94
CA LEU A 44 -18.43 4.13 -11.77
C LEU A 44 -18.07 5.02 -10.60
N LYS A 45 -18.20 6.31 -10.74
CA LYS A 45 -17.71 7.23 -9.72
C LYS A 45 -18.37 7.08 -8.36
N PHE A 46 -19.55 6.48 -8.31
CA PHE A 46 -20.21 6.28 -7.03
C PHE A 46 -19.99 4.88 -6.46
N GLU A 47 -19.19 4.07 -7.12
CA GLU A 47 -18.80 2.77 -6.58
C GLU A 47 -17.63 3.04 -5.63
N LEU A 48 -17.97 3.40 -4.41
CA LEU A 48 -17.00 3.96 -3.47
C LEU A 48 -15.84 3.06 -3.09
N TRP A 49 -16.03 1.75 -3.14
CA TRP A 49 -14.95 0.84 -2.78
C TRP A 49 -13.75 1.03 -3.69
N ARG A 50 -13.96 1.45 -4.91
CA ARG A 50 -12.89 1.56 -5.89
C ARG A 50 -11.80 2.54 -5.48
N TYR A 51 -12.18 3.55 -4.68
CA TYR A 51 -11.20 4.54 -4.26
C TYR A 51 -10.21 3.99 -3.23
N PHE A 52 -10.51 2.82 -2.68
CA PHE A 52 -9.64 2.18 -1.72
C PHE A 52 -9.09 0.85 -2.22
N THR A 53 -9.92 0.04 -2.89
CA THR A 53 -9.54 -1.32 -3.23
C THR A 53 -8.39 -1.42 -4.20
N HIS A 54 -8.09 -0.34 -4.92
CA HIS A 54 -6.92 -0.35 -5.79
C HIS A 54 -5.66 -0.65 -4.98
N ALA A 55 -5.63 -0.27 -3.72
CA ALA A 55 -4.45 -0.50 -2.89
C ALA A 55 -4.25 -1.97 -2.54
N LEU A 56 -5.28 -2.79 -2.75
CA LEU A 56 -5.17 -4.20 -2.41
C LEU A 56 -4.67 -5.06 -3.57
N MET A 57 -4.59 -4.49 -4.77
CA MET A 57 -4.15 -5.25 -5.94
C MET A 57 -2.64 -5.17 -6.10
N HIS A 58 -2.01 -6.30 -6.40
CA HIS A 58 -0.59 -6.33 -6.66
C HIS A 58 -0.35 -7.19 -7.89
N PHE A 59 0.59 -6.78 -8.72
CA PHE A 59 0.77 -7.40 -10.02
C PHE A 59 1.97 -8.33 -10.15
N SER A 60 2.73 -8.49 -9.10
CA SER A 60 3.82 -9.46 -9.10
C SER A 60 4.06 -9.94 -7.68
N PHE A 61 4.66 -11.12 -7.57
CA PHE A 61 4.95 -11.70 -6.26
C PHE A 61 5.93 -10.83 -5.47
N VAL A 62 6.93 -10.30 -6.13
CA VAL A 62 7.91 -9.45 -5.45
C VAL A 62 7.24 -8.19 -4.94
N HIS A 63 6.36 -7.63 -5.74
CA HIS A 63 5.66 -6.40 -5.36
C HIS A 63 4.83 -6.62 -4.11
N ILE A 64 4.04 -7.70 -4.08
CA ILE A 64 3.19 -7.93 -2.91
C ILE A 64 4.02 -8.31 -1.69
N LEU A 65 5.05 -9.11 -1.89
CA LEU A 65 5.89 -9.52 -0.78
C LEU A 65 6.56 -8.33 -0.11
N PHE A 66 7.15 -7.46 -0.93
CA PHE A 66 7.85 -6.30 -0.42
C PHE A 66 6.89 -5.36 0.31
N ASN A 67 5.74 -5.10 -0.28
CA ASN A 67 4.77 -4.21 0.33
C ASN A 67 4.22 -4.80 1.63
N LEU A 68 3.96 -6.10 1.66
CA LEU A 68 3.41 -6.71 2.88
C LEU A 68 4.43 -6.79 4.00
N LEU A 69 5.71 -6.98 3.67
CA LEU A 69 6.73 -6.97 4.71
C LEU A 69 6.79 -5.62 5.38
N TRP A 70 6.79 -4.53 4.58
CA TRP A 70 6.82 -3.21 5.17
C TRP A 70 5.50 -2.84 5.84
N TRP A 71 4.40 -3.27 5.27
CA TRP A 71 3.10 -3.03 5.90
C TRP A 71 3.04 -3.72 7.25
N TRP A 72 3.49 -4.97 7.30
CA TRP A 72 3.47 -5.72 8.55
C TRP A 72 4.32 -5.02 9.62
N TYR A 73 5.50 -4.60 9.23
CA TYR A 73 6.40 -3.95 10.18
C TYR A 73 5.86 -2.59 10.61
N LEU A 74 5.57 -1.71 9.67
CA LEU A 74 5.16 -0.36 9.99
C LEU A 74 3.71 -0.29 10.46
N GLY A 75 2.83 -0.99 9.79
CA GLY A 75 1.42 -1.00 10.18
C GLY A 75 1.25 -1.61 11.55
N GLY A 76 1.97 -2.71 11.81
CA GLY A 76 1.91 -3.34 13.12
C GLY A 76 2.41 -2.43 14.22
N ALA A 77 3.53 -1.72 13.96
CA ALA A 77 4.08 -0.81 14.96
C ALA A 77 3.14 0.37 15.20
N VAL A 78 2.59 0.94 14.15
CA VAL A 78 1.68 2.07 14.30
C VAL A 78 0.40 1.65 15.00
N GLU A 79 -0.14 0.49 14.64
CA GLU A 79 -1.37 0.02 15.28
C GLU A 79 -1.15 -0.23 16.77
N LYS A 80 0.00 -0.76 17.11
CA LYS A 80 0.31 -1.02 18.51
C LYS A 80 0.48 0.28 19.28
N ARG A 81 1.04 1.31 18.65
CA ARG A 81 1.33 2.55 19.36
C ARG A 81 0.13 3.50 19.45
N ILE A 82 -0.62 3.64 18.40
CA ILE A 82 -1.69 4.64 18.38
C ILE A 82 -3.07 4.05 18.15
N GLY A 83 -3.15 2.74 17.99
CA GLY A 83 -4.44 2.07 17.93
C GLY A 83 -4.94 1.79 16.53
N SER A 84 -5.86 0.85 16.45
CA SER A 84 -6.42 0.39 15.18
C SER A 84 -7.17 1.48 14.44
N GLY A 85 -7.91 2.29 15.17
CA GLY A 85 -8.72 3.34 14.53
C GLY A 85 -7.87 4.35 13.78
N LYS A 86 -6.75 4.76 14.38
CA LYS A 86 -5.89 5.72 13.71
C LYS A 86 -5.16 5.10 12.55
N LEU A 87 -4.82 3.82 12.64
CA LEU A 87 -4.20 3.14 11.51
C LEU A 87 -5.19 3.07 10.34
N VAL A 88 -6.46 2.80 10.61
CA VAL A 88 -7.47 2.78 9.55
C VAL A 88 -7.54 4.16 8.88
N VAL A 89 -7.55 5.22 9.67
CA VAL A 89 -7.63 6.57 9.11
C VAL A 89 -6.43 6.87 8.22
N ILE A 90 -5.23 6.55 8.70
CA ILE A 90 -4.03 6.79 7.91
C ILE A 90 -4.08 5.98 6.62
N THR A 91 -4.50 4.73 6.72
CA THR A 91 -4.56 3.84 5.56
C THR A 91 -5.54 4.35 4.52
N VAL A 92 -6.73 4.73 4.95
CA VAL A 92 -7.76 5.20 4.03
C VAL A 92 -7.33 6.51 3.37
N ILE A 93 -6.85 7.46 4.17
CA ILE A 93 -6.45 8.75 3.61
C ILE A 93 -5.30 8.59 2.64
N SER A 94 -4.30 7.79 3.00
CA SER A 94 -3.15 7.63 2.12
C SER A 94 -3.51 6.87 0.85
N ALA A 95 -4.42 5.90 0.94
CA ALA A 95 -4.88 5.20 -0.24
C ALA A 95 -5.63 6.14 -1.18
N LEU A 96 -6.48 7.00 -0.61
CA LEU A 96 -7.24 7.95 -1.43
C LEU A 96 -6.30 8.96 -2.08
N LEU A 97 -5.37 9.52 -1.32
CA LEU A 97 -4.47 10.52 -1.87
C LEU A 97 -3.52 9.94 -2.90
N SER A 98 -2.93 8.78 -2.61
CA SER A 98 -2.00 8.18 -3.54
C SER A 98 -2.73 7.73 -4.81
N GLY A 99 -3.95 7.24 -4.66
CA GLY A 99 -4.75 6.86 -5.81
C GLY A 99 -5.09 8.05 -6.68
N PHE A 100 -5.48 9.16 -6.05
CA PHE A 100 -5.82 10.36 -6.79
C PHE A 100 -4.61 10.87 -7.56
N ILE A 101 -3.47 10.94 -6.89
CA ILE A 101 -2.24 11.42 -7.53
C ILE A 101 -1.84 10.50 -8.67
N GLN A 102 -1.88 9.19 -8.44
CA GLN A 102 -1.48 8.26 -9.47
C GLN A 102 -2.43 8.29 -10.66
N HIS A 103 -3.71 8.49 -10.41
CA HIS A 103 -4.67 8.60 -11.48
C HIS A 103 -4.36 9.81 -12.38
N GLN A 104 -3.88 10.89 -11.78
CA GLN A 104 -3.53 12.07 -12.56
C GLN A 104 -2.36 11.81 -13.50
N PHE A 105 -1.43 10.96 -13.09
CA PHE A 105 -0.25 10.69 -13.89
C PHE A 105 -0.35 9.50 -14.83
N SER A 106 -1.04 8.45 -14.42
CA SER A 106 -1.04 7.24 -15.22
C SER A 106 -2.44 6.68 -15.49
N GLY A 107 -3.47 7.41 -15.14
CA GLY A 107 -4.83 6.92 -15.36
C GLY A 107 -5.27 5.94 -14.30
N PRO A 108 -6.38 5.27 -14.50
CA PRO A 108 -6.98 4.44 -13.46
C PRO A 108 -6.38 3.06 -13.24
N TRP A 109 -5.51 2.62 -14.17
CA TRP A 109 -5.02 1.24 -14.11
C TRP A 109 -3.74 1.14 -13.29
N PHE A 110 -3.89 1.07 -11.99
CA PHE A 110 -2.78 0.98 -11.06
C PHE A 110 -3.24 0.21 -9.83
N GLY A 111 -2.31 -0.19 -9.01
CA GLY A 111 -2.66 -0.88 -7.78
C GLY A 111 -1.44 -1.03 -6.87
N GLY A 112 -1.71 -1.48 -5.66
CA GLY A 112 -0.67 -1.77 -4.70
C GLY A 112 -0.71 -0.89 -3.47
N LEU A 113 -0.11 -1.41 -2.42
CA LEU A 113 -0.12 -0.77 -1.13
C LEU A 113 1.05 0.21 -0.95
N SER A 114 1.83 0.43 -2.02
CA SER A 114 3.04 1.25 -1.92
C SER A 114 2.81 2.66 -1.39
N GLY A 115 1.72 3.28 -1.83
CA GLY A 115 1.42 4.64 -1.36
C GLY A 115 1.16 4.67 0.13
N VAL A 116 0.46 3.65 0.65
CA VAL A 116 0.16 3.56 2.06
C VAL A 116 1.44 3.28 2.84
N VAL A 117 2.26 2.37 2.34
CA VAL A 117 3.53 2.05 3.00
C VAL A 117 4.43 3.28 3.04
N PHE A 118 4.48 4.03 1.96
CA PHE A 118 5.30 5.23 1.93
C PHE A 118 4.80 6.24 2.96
N ALA A 119 3.48 6.39 3.08
CA ALA A 119 2.92 7.31 4.06
C ALA A 119 3.26 6.86 5.49
N LEU A 120 3.24 5.56 5.74
CA LEU A 120 3.62 5.06 7.07
C LEU A 120 5.10 5.26 7.34
N MET A 121 5.95 5.13 6.33
CA MET A 121 7.37 5.41 6.50
C MET A 121 7.59 6.87 6.88
N CYS A 122 6.90 7.78 6.19
CA CYS A 122 7.01 9.19 6.49
C CYS A 122 6.51 9.50 7.90
N TYR A 123 5.39 8.89 8.27
CA TYR A 123 4.83 9.10 9.60
C TYR A 123 5.82 8.61 10.67
N ALA A 124 6.36 7.42 10.48
CA ALA A 124 7.29 6.86 11.45
C ALA A 124 8.56 7.70 11.55
N LEU A 125 9.04 8.20 10.42
CA LEU A 125 10.24 9.01 10.42
C LEU A 125 10.02 10.31 11.18
N LEU A 126 8.89 10.97 10.94
CA LEU A 126 8.59 12.20 11.63
C LEU A 126 8.40 11.98 13.12
N ARG A 127 7.76 10.87 13.49
CA ARG A 127 7.58 10.57 14.91
C ARG A 127 8.91 10.25 15.55
N GLY A 128 9.79 9.57 14.82
CA GLY A 128 11.10 9.24 15.34
C GLY A 128 11.95 10.47 15.61
N GLU A 129 11.84 11.46 14.74
CA GLU A 129 12.59 12.69 14.92
C GLU A 129 12.05 13.51 16.08
N ARG A 130 10.73 13.51 16.24
CA ARG A 130 10.13 14.32 17.28
C ARG A 130 10.14 13.63 18.63
N ASP A 131 10.09 12.30 18.61
CA ASP A 131 9.97 11.54 19.82
C ASP A 131 10.72 10.23 19.66
N PRO A 132 12.03 10.26 19.85
CA PRO A 132 12.83 9.05 19.68
C PRO A 132 12.42 7.91 20.60
N GLN A 133 11.63 8.23 21.62
CA GLN A 133 11.24 7.20 22.57
C GLN A 133 10.02 6.41 22.11
N ASN A 134 9.44 6.74 20.98
CA ASN A 134 8.19 6.12 20.57
C ASN A 134 8.35 4.66 20.16
N GLY A 135 9.57 4.17 20.00
CA GLY A 135 9.78 2.75 19.76
C GLY A 135 9.69 2.30 18.32
N ILE A 136 9.45 3.22 17.40
CA ILE A 136 9.43 2.87 15.99
C ILE A 136 10.80 3.18 15.42
N PHE A 137 11.51 2.12 15.04
CA PHE A 137 12.87 2.27 14.55
C PHE A 137 12.95 2.06 13.05
N LEU A 138 13.57 2.99 12.36
CA LEU A 138 13.78 2.88 10.92
C LEU A 138 15.26 3.02 10.63
N PRO A 139 15.94 1.91 10.32
CA PRO A 139 17.36 1.98 9.98
C PRO A 139 17.53 2.77 8.68
N CYS A 140 18.48 3.68 8.68
CA CYS A 140 18.70 4.55 7.54
C CYS A 140 18.99 3.81 6.24
N GLY A 141 19.88 2.85 6.28
CA GLY A 141 20.23 2.11 5.06
C GLY A 141 19.06 1.38 4.44
N PRO A 142 18.42 0.49 5.20
CA PRO A 142 17.24 -0.20 4.69
C PRO A 142 16.12 0.75 4.30
N LEU A 143 15.97 1.86 5.03
CA LEU A 143 14.93 2.81 4.69
C LEU A 143 15.20 3.45 3.33
N MET A 144 16.42 3.87 3.09
CA MET A 144 16.77 4.47 1.82
C MET A 144 16.59 3.48 0.68
N PHE A 145 17.01 2.23 0.89
CA PHE A 145 16.85 1.21 -0.13
C PHE A 145 15.37 1.00 -0.41
N SER A 146 14.55 0.95 0.63
CA SER A 146 13.13 0.73 0.46
C SER A 146 12.47 1.89 -0.26
N LEU A 147 12.85 3.11 0.06
CA LEU A 147 12.28 4.27 -0.61
C LEU A 147 12.64 4.29 -2.08
N ILE A 148 13.89 3.96 -2.40
CA ILE A 148 14.31 3.90 -3.79
C ILE A 148 13.53 2.82 -4.51
N TRP A 149 13.35 1.68 -3.88
CA TRP A 149 12.63 0.57 -4.49
C TRP A 149 11.17 0.93 -4.73
N LEU A 150 10.51 1.55 -3.75
CA LEU A 150 9.11 1.94 -3.90
C LEU A 150 8.98 3.00 -4.98
N PHE A 151 9.92 3.92 -5.04
CA PHE A 151 9.88 4.97 -6.03
C PHE A 151 10.07 4.40 -7.42
N ALA A 152 11.01 3.46 -7.57
CA ALA A 152 11.24 2.82 -8.85
C ALA A 152 10.02 2.03 -9.27
N GLY A 153 9.38 1.35 -8.33
CA GLY A 153 8.17 0.62 -8.63
C GLY A 153 7.04 1.54 -9.09
N TRP A 154 6.96 2.72 -8.46
CA TRP A 154 5.93 3.68 -8.82
C TRP A 154 6.19 4.18 -10.23
N PHE A 155 7.46 4.44 -10.57
CA PHE A 155 7.77 4.89 -11.90
C PHE A 155 7.51 3.79 -12.88
N ASN A 156 7.70 2.54 -12.50
CA ASN A 156 7.40 1.47 -13.38
C ASN A 156 5.94 1.39 -13.69
N VAL A 157 5.12 1.90 -12.84
CA VAL A 157 3.72 1.87 -13.14
C VAL A 157 3.48 2.71 -14.35
N PHE A 158 4.16 3.85 -14.50
CA PHE A 158 3.99 4.57 -15.67
C PHE A 158 5.04 4.29 -16.64
N GLY A 159 6.15 3.99 -16.20
CA GLY A 159 7.09 3.81 -17.20
C GLY A 159 7.13 2.44 -17.59
N MET A 160 6.50 1.57 -16.90
CA MET A 160 6.72 0.27 -17.06
C MET A 160 6.19 -0.18 -18.20
N TYR A 161 5.37 0.52 -18.45
CA TYR A 161 5.01 0.26 -19.54
C TYR A 161 6.13 0.34 -20.36
N ILE A 162 7.01 1.08 -20.01
CA ILE A 162 8.15 1.29 -20.69
C ILE A 162 8.88 0.06 -20.55
N ALA A 163 9.25 -0.22 -19.41
CA ALA A 163 10.10 -1.31 -19.15
C ALA A 163 9.42 -2.54 -19.48
N ASP A 164 8.19 -2.62 -19.18
CA ASP A 164 7.63 -3.80 -19.30
C ASP A 164 7.01 -3.85 -20.50
N GLY A 165 6.58 -2.76 -20.74
CA GLY A 165 6.04 -2.62 -21.96
C GLY A 165 7.07 -3.24 -22.75
N ALA A 166 8.02 -3.18 -22.17
CA ALA A 166 9.00 -3.95 -22.78
C ALA A 166 8.59 -5.35 -22.60
#